data_16090cf29a20137effeac5f9f1c7528d
#
_entry.id   16090cf29a20137effeac5f9f1c7528d
#
_cell.length_a   1.000
_cell.length_b   1.000
_cell.length_c   1.000
_cell.angle_alpha   90.00
_cell.angle_beta   90.00
_cell.angle_gamma   90.00
#
_symmetry.space_group_name_H-M   'P 1'
#
loop_
_entity.id
_entity.type
_entity.pdbx_description
1 polymer ?
#
loop_
_entity_poly.entity_id
_entity_poly.type
_entity_poly.pdbx_seq_one_letter_code
_entity_poly.pdbx_strand_id
1 'polypeptide(L)'
;VKWSREVDKYISDAVREARPILRSLFSSTMPEAEEKISWGVPFYWWHGPLGGYAVYSKHVTFGCGGSDIPAHIRKKLERMGYKTGKKTVQIRFGQRVPAKEIRSILNLRKKALSRDGKRDSSIL
;
A
#
# COMPACT_ATOMS: atom_id res chain seq x y z
N VAL A 1 -13.32 1.56 -3.56
CA VAL A 1 -12.43 0.81 -4.47
C VAL A 1 -13.27 -0.08 -5.38
N LYS A 2 -12.97 -0.01 -6.64
CA LYS A 2 -13.54 -0.94 -7.62
C LYS A 2 -12.71 -2.23 -7.59
N TRP A 3 -13.31 -3.33 -7.16
CA TRP A 3 -12.63 -4.62 -6.99
C TRP A 3 -12.18 -5.21 -8.33
N SER A 4 -10.95 -5.73 -8.38
CA SER A 4 -10.38 -6.39 -9.54
C SER A 4 -10.49 -7.90 -9.39
N ARG A 5 -10.98 -8.60 -10.44
CA ARG A 5 -11.03 -10.07 -10.48
C ARG A 5 -9.63 -10.67 -10.46
N GLU A 6 -8.67 -10.00 -11.10
CA GLU A 6 -7.27 -10.46 -11.10
C GLU A 6 -6.68 -10.42 -9.69
N VAL A 7 -7.03 -9.40 -8.92
CA VAL A 7 -6.61 -9.31 -7.52
C VAL A 7 -7.32 -10.36 -6.67
N ASP A 8 -8.61 -10.62 -6.91
CA ASP A 8 -9.33 -11.70 -6.23
C ASP A 8 -8.62 -13.03 -6.41
N LYS A 9 -8.24 -13.35 -7.63
CA LYS A 9 -7.51 -14.58 -7.94
C LYS A 9 -6.15 -14.61 -7.25
N TYR A 10 -5.42 -13.51 -7.27
CA TYR A 10 -4.12 -13.40 -6.62
C TYR A 10 -4.23 -13.72 -5.11
N ILE A 11 -5.25 -13.18 -4.46
CA ILE A 11 -5.47 -13.41 -3.02
C ILE A 11 -5.87 -14.85 -2.75
N SER A 12 -6.76 -15.45 -3.57
CA SER A 12 -7.23 -16.82 -3.37
C SER A 12 -6.16 -17.87 -3.63
N ASP A 13 -5.29 -17.65 -4.64
CA ASP A 13 -4.24 -18.60 -5.00
C ASP A 13 -3.15 -18.70 -3.94
N ALA A 14 -2.94 -17.67 -3.18
CA ALA A 14 -1.88 -17.63 -2.19
C ALA A 14 -2.47 -17.29 -0.82
N VAL A 15 -2.98 -18.27 -0.13
CA VAL A 15 -3.65 -18.15 1.17
C VAL A 15 -2.70 -17.56 2.21
N ARG A 16 -2.85 -16.25 2.51
CA ARG A 16 -2.03 -15.57 3.51
C ARG A 16 -2.84 -14.49 4.19
N GLU A 17 -2.73 -14.42 5.51
CA GLU A 17 -3.55 -13.56 6.36
C GLU A 17 -3.37 -12.08 6.11
N ALA A 18 -2.15 -11.64 5.79
CA ALA A 18 -1.86 -10.22 5.64
C ALA A 18 -2.53 -9.58 4.42
N ARG A 19 -2.80 -10.35 3.36
CA ARG A 19 -3.31 -9.79 2.11
C ARG A 19 -4.71 -9.23 2.19
N PRO A 20 -5.69 -9.97 2.78
CA PRO A 20 -7.02 -9.40 2.92
C PRO A 20 -7.02 -8.13 3.77
N ILE A 21 -6.16 -8.07 4.80
CA ILE A 21 -6.03 -6.90 5.66
C ILE A 21 -5.45 -5.72 4.86
N LEU A 22 -4.41 -5.95 4.07
CA LEU A 22 -3.81 -4.90 3.24
C LEU A 22 -4.80 -4.40 2.19
N ARG A 23 -5.54 -5.30 1.55
CA ARG A 23 -6.58 -4.92 0.58
C ARG A 23 -7.63 -4.02 1.24
N SER A 24 -8.07 -4.39 2.44
CA SER A 24 -9.02 -3.60 3.23
C SER A 24 -8.48 -2.24 3.62
N LEU A 25 -7.19 -2.15 3.96
CA LEU A 25 -6.56 -0.88 4.31
C LEU A 25 -6.55 0.08 3.11
N PHE A 26 -6.23 -0.41 1.93
CA PHE A 26 -6.28 0.42 0.72
C PHE A 26 -7.72 0.89 0.45
N SER A 27 -8.68 -0.03 0.49
CA SER A 27 -10.07 0.31 0.17
C SER A 27 -10.71 1.25 1.19
N SER A 28 -10.40 1.09 2.47
CA SER A 28 -10.96 1.97 3.51
C SER A 28 -10.29 3.33 3.56
N THR A 29 -8.99 3.41 3.24
CA THR A 29 -8.24 4.66 3.25
C THR A 29 -8.51 5.48 1.99
N MET A 30 -8.71 4.81 0.86
CA MET A 30 -8.93 5.49 -0.43
C MET A 30 -10.00 4.76 -1.26
N PRO A 31 -11.30 4.95 -0.91
CA PRO A 31 -12.38 4.25 -1.62
C PRO A 31 -12.46 4.54 -3.11
N GLU A 32 -11.98 5.71 -3.55
CA GLU A 32 -12.02 6.10 -4.96
C GLU A 32 -10.87 5.52 -5.79
N ALA A 33 -9.91 4.85 -5.16
CA ALA A 33 -8.75 4.29 -5.87
C ALA A 33 -9.15 3.17 -6.82
N GLU A 34 -8.42 3.07 -7.92
CA GLU A 34 -8.56 1.96 -8.85
C GLU A 34 -7.62 0.84 -8.44
N GLU A 35 -8.16 -0.37 -8.25
CA GLU A 35 -7.39 -1.56 -7.95
C GLU A 35 -7.13 -2.35 -9.23
N LYS A 36 -5.88 -2.70 -9.50
CA LYS A 36 -5.53 -3.56 -10.64
C LYS A 36 -4.21 -4.26 -10.42
N ILE A 37 -3.94 -5.28 -11.24
CA ILE A 37 -2.62 -5.91 -11.26
C ILE A 37 -1.70 -5.04 -12.11
N SER A 38 -0.60 -4.59 -11.52
CA SER A 38 0.46 -3.83 -12.20
C SER A 38 1.78 -4.46 -11.80
N TRP A 39 2.66 -4.70 -12.77
CA TRP A 39 3.95 -5.38 -12.53
C TRP A 39 3.79 -6.73 -11.80
N GLY A 40 2.68 -7.42 -12.07
CA GLY A 40 2.39 -8.74 -11.49
C GLY A 40 1.87 -8.73 -10.07
N VAL A 41 1.58 -7.58 -9.48
CA VAL A 41 1.09 -7.47 -8.09
C VAL A 41 -0.12 -6.54 -7.99
N PRO A 42 -0.94 -6.70 -6.95
CA PRO A 42 -2.03 -5.74 -6.68
C PRO A 42 -1.48 -4.35 -6.43
N PHE A 43 -2.00 -3.38 -7.15
CA PHE A 43 -1.57 -2.01 -7.07
C PHE A 43 -2.78 -1.07 -7.14
N TYR A 44 -2.67 0.08 -6.46
CA TYR A 44 -3.77 1.04 -6.34
C TYR A 44 -3.37 2.38 -6.91
N TRP A 45 -4.25 2.96 -7.71
CA TRP A 45 -4.04 4.19 -8.46
C TRP A 45 -5.12 5.21 -8.13
N TRP A 46 -4.70 6.43 -7.86
CA TRP A 46 -5.59 7.57 -7.65
C TRP A 46 -4.79 8.85 -7.92
N HIS A 47 -5.01 9.47 -9.09
CA HIS A 47 -4.20 10.60 -9.57
C HIS A 47 -2.70 10.29 -9.60
N GLY A 48 -2.37 9.04 -9.67
CA GLY A 48 -1.00 8.55 -9.67
C GLY A 48 -0.86 7.30 -8.80
N PRO A 49 0.37 6.77 -8.66
CA PRO A 49 0.58 5.54 -7.91
C PRO A 49 0.41 5.76 -6.40
N LEU A 50 -0.54 5.03 -5.79
CA LEU A 50 -0.79 5.09 -4.36
C LEU A 50 0.06 4.09 -3.60
N GLY A 51 0.14 2.86 -4.08
CA GLY A 51 0.90 1.78 -3.47
C GLY A 51 0.35 0.41 -3.82
N GLY A 52 1.00 -0.62 -3.30
CA GLY A 52 0.59 -2.00 -3.57
C GLY A 52 1.20 -2.97 -2.58
N TYR A 53 1.03 -4.26 -2.85
CA TYR A 53 1.62 -5.30 -2.01
C TYR A 53 1.98 -6.53 -2.83
N ALA A 54 3.05 -7.21 -2.42
CA ALA A 54 3.53 -8.43 -3.09
C ALA A 54 3.75 -9.52 -2.05
N VAL A 55 3.44 -10.76 -2.44
CA VAL A 55 3.61 -11.93 -1.58
C VAL A 55 4.87 -12.68 -1.96
N TYR A 56 5.67 -12.99 -0.96
CA TYR A 56 6.85 -13.83 -1.07
C TYR A 56 6.69 -15.11 -0.22
N SER A 57 7.68 -15.99 -0.23
CA SER A 57 7.55 -17.30 0.45
C SER A 57 7.32 -17.21 1.96
N LYS A 58 7.83 -16.16 2.61
CA LYS A 58 7.75 -16.04 4.08
C LYS A 58 7.22 -14.71 4.56
N HIS A 59 6.91 -13.78 3.65
CA HIS A 59 6.44 -12.45 4.02
C HIS A 59 5.62 -11.81 2.90
N VAL A 60 4.90 -10.76 3.28
CA VAL A 60 4.24 -9.86 2.34
C VAL A 60 4.97 -8.51 2.41
N THR A 61 5.23 -7.90 1.26
CA THR A 61 5.83 -6.58 1.21
C THR A 61 4.78 -5.56 0.79
N PHE A 62 4.53 -4.58 1.67
CA PHE A 62 3.77 -3.38 1.33
C PHE A 62 4.72 -2.39 0.65
N GLY A 63 4.29 -1.78 -0.45
CA GLY A 63 5.07 -0.78 -1.16
C GLY A 63 4.30 0.53 -1.29
N CYS A 64 4.98 1.65 -0.96
CA CYS A 64 4.43 2.98 -1.17
C CYS A 64 4.73 3.44 -2.59
N GLY A 65 3.74 3.95 -3.30
CA GLY A 65 3.93 4.41 -4.67
C GLY A 65 4.57 5.79 -4.75
N GLY A 66 5.67 5.91 -5.49
CA GLY A 66 6.21 7.21 -5.89
C GLY A 66 6.98 8.03 -4.87
N SER A 67 6.85 7.81 -3.58
CA SER A 67 7.57 8.58 -2.56
C SER A 67 8.11 7.69 -1.45
N ASP A 68 9.14 8.19 -0.76
CA ASP A 68 9.74 7.45 0.33
C ASP A 68 8.86 7.49 1.58
N ILE A 69 8.91 6.43 2.36
CA ILE A 69 8.26 6.39 3.67
C ILE A 69 9.01 7.37 4.58
N PRO A 70 8.29 8.27 5.30
CA PRO A 70 8.95 9.20 6.22
C PRO A 70 9.84 8.49 7.24
N ALA A 71 11.02 9.06 7.50
CA ALA A 71 12.02 8.44 8.37
C ALA A 71 11.48 8.12 9.77
N HIS A 72 10.65 8.98 10.34
CA HIS A 72 10.08 8.76 11.67
C HIS A 72 9.13 7.57 11.71
N ILE A 73 8.39 7.32 10.63
CA ILE A 73 7.51 6.16 10.52
C ILE A 73 8.34 4.89 10.34
N ARG A 74 9.37 4.95 9.49
CA ARG A 74 10.29 3.82 9.29
C ARG A 74 10.94 3.40 10.59
N LYS A 75 11.49 4.35 11.34
CA LYS A 75 12.15 4.07 12.62
C LYS A 75 11.17 3.43 13.61
N LYS A 76 9.94 3.93 13.65
CA LYS A 76 8.91 3.33 14.50
C LYS A 76 8.63 1.89 14.11
N LEU A 77 8.47 1.60 12.82
CA LEU A 77 8.23 0.25 12.32
C LEU A 77 9.40 -0.68 12.65
N GLU A 78 10.63 -0.20 12.48
CA GLU A 78 11.82 -0.98 12.81
C GLU A 78 11.88 -1.32 14.31
N ARG A 79 11.53 -0.36 15.18
CA ARG A 79 11.44 -0.61 16.63
C ARG A 79 10.35 -1.62 16.98
N MET A 80 9.29 -1.70 16.16
CA MET A 80 8.21 -2.68 16.32
C MET A 80 8.58 -4.06 15.77
N GLY A 81 9.74 -4.20 15.15
CA GLY A 81 10.25 -5.48 14.63
C GLY A 81 10.00 -5.70 13.14
N TYR A 82 9.58 -4.69 12.39
CA TYR A 82 9.39 -4.80 10.94
C TYR A 82 10.65 -4.43 10.19
N LYS A 83 10.91 -5.15 9.10
CA LYS A 83 12.01 -4.82 8.20
C LYS A 83 11.49 -3.80 7.18
N THR A 84 12.23 -2.72 6.96
CA THR A 84 11.80 -1.66 6.05
C THR A 84 12.86 -1.33 5.00
N GLY A 85 12.40 -0.81 3.86
CA GLY A 85 13.22 -0.15 2.87
C GLY A 85 12.76 1.30 2.72
N LYS A 86 13.29 2.02 1.75
CA LYS A 86 12.89 3.42 1.53
C LYS A 86 11.40 3.56 1.27
N LYS A 87 10.82 2.60 0.56
CA LYS A 87 9.41 2.62 0.12
C LYS A 87 8.63 1.39 0.54
N THR A 88 9.21 0.51 1.33
CA THR A 88 8.64 -0.80 1.60
C THR A 88 8.61 -1.14 3.08
N VAL A 89 7.63 -1.96 3.45
CA VAL A 89 7.52 -2.57 4.77
C VAL A 89 7.32 -4.07 4.55
N GLN A 90 8.19 -4.90 5.14
CA GLN A 90 8.05 -6.35 5.10
C GLN A 90 7.28 -6.85 6.32
N ILE A 91 6.25 -7.64 6.07
CA ILE A 91 5.41 -8.22 7.13
C ILE A 91 5.54 -9.74 7.02
N ARG A 92 6.23 -10.37 7.97
CA ARG A 92 6.40 -11.82 7.96
C ARG A 92 5.07 -12.51 8.28
N PHE A 93 4.89 -13.70 7.74
CA PHE A 93 3.70 -14.50 8.06
C PHE A 93 3.66 -14.75 9.56
N GLY A 94 2.49 -14.54 10.16
CA GLY A 94 2.33 -14.60 11.61
C GLY A 94 2.58 -13.29 12.33
N GLN A 95 3.25 -12.34 11.69
CA GLN A 95 3.43 -11.01 12.24
C GLN A 95 2.16 -10.18 12.01
N ARG A 96 1.77 -9.37 12.99
CA ARG A 96 0.59 -8.50 12.84
C ARG A 96 0.85 -7.43 11.78
N VAL A 97 -0.16 -7.15 10.95
CA VAL A 97 -0.07 -6.04 9.99
C VAL A 97 -0.08 -4.71 10.77
N PRO A 98 0.93 -3.83 10.55
CA PRO A 98 0.97 -2.54 11.25
C PRO A 98 0.00 -1.54 10.61
N ALA A 99 -1.29 -1.78 10.80
CA ALA A 99 -2.38 -1.09 10.11
C ALA A 99 -2.35 0.44 10.31
N LYS A 100 -2.10 0.89 11.53
CA LYS A 100 -2.05 2.32 11.86
C LYS A 100 -0.95 3.03 11.08
N GLU A 101 0.24 2.44 11.05
CA GLU A 101 1.40 3.01 10.38
C GLU A 101 1.23 3.00 8.86
N ILE A 102 0.71 1.91 8.31
CA ILE A 102 0.42 1.82 6.87
C ILE A 102 -0.64 2.85 6.47
N ARG A 103 -1.70 3.00 7.28
CA ARG A 103 -2.73 4.01 7.01
C ARG A 103 -2.14 5.41 7.03
N SER A 104 -1.22 5.71 7.94
CA SER A 104 -0.53 7.00 7.98
C SER A 104 0.29 7.24 6.71
N ILE A 105 1.00 6.21 6.23
CA ILE A 105 1.77 6.29 4.99
C ILE A 105 0.84 6.58 3.80
N LEU A 106 -0.27 5.84 3.71
CA LEU A 106 -1.23 6.02 2.63
C LEU A 106 -1.89 7.40 2.66
N ASN A 107 -2.21 7.92 3.85
CA ASN A 107 -2.79 9.25 3.98
C ASN A 107 -1.82 10.34 3.53
N LEU A 108 -0.54 10.19 3.84
CA LEU A 108 0.49 11.14 3.37
C LEU A 108 0.62 11.09 1.85
N ARG A 109 0.59 9.89 1.27
CA ARG A 109 0.65 9.73 -0.18
C ARG A 109 -0.58 10.32 -0.86
N LYS A 110 -1.76 10.10 -0.27
CA LYS A 110 -3.02 10.68 -0.73
C LYS A 110 -2.95 12.21 -0.77
N LYS A 111 -2.42 12.83 0.27
CA LYS A 111 -2.24 14.29 0.31
C LYS A 111 -1.31 14.78 -0.79
N ALA A 112 -0.20 14.09 -1.01
CA ALA A 112 0.76 14.45 -2.06
C ALA A 112 0.11 14.37 -3.45
N LEU A 113 -0.60 13.30 -3.74
CA LEU A 113 -1.29 13.12 -5.01
C LEU A 113 -2.41 14.15 -5.22
N SER A 114 -3.16 14.46 -4.17
CA SER A 114 -4.21 15.48 -4.21
C SER A 114 -3.65 16.87 -4.47
N ARG A 115 -2.50 17.19 -3.86
CA ARG A 115 -1.81 18.48 -4.03
C ARG A 115 -1.34 18.64 -5.48
N ASP A 116 -0.76 17.61 -6.06
CA ASP A 116 -0.31 17.61 -7.45
C ASP A 116 -1.48 17.80 -8.41
N GLY A 117 -2.60 17.11 -8.15
CA GLY A 117 -3.82 17.27 -8.94
C GLY A 117 -4.39 18.69 -8.87
N LYS A 118 -4.37 19.32 -7.71
CA LYS A 118 -4.79 20.71 -7.54
C LYS A 118 -3.86 21.67 -8.26
N ARG A 119 -2.57 21.41 -8.23
CA ARG A 119 -1.58 22.23 -8.91
C ARG A 119 -1.81 22.22 -10.42
N ASP A 120 -2.05 21.05 -11.00
CA ASP A 120 -2.35 20.91 -12.42
C ASP A 120 -3.63 21.64 -12.78
N SER A 121 -4.67 21.54 -11.95
CA SER A 121 -5.92 22.23 -12.15
C SER A 121 -5.77 23.76 -12.11
N SER A 122 -4.87 24.27 -11.29
CA SER A 122 -4.67 25.72 -11.14
C SER A 122 -3.88 26.34 -12.28
N ILE A 123 -3.16 25.55 -13.05
CA ILE A 123 -2.41 25.98 -14.22
C ILE A 123 -3.34 26.21 -15.42
N LEU A 124 -4.44 25.53 -15.44
CA LEU A 124 -5.44 25.63 -16.51
C LEU A 124 -6.37 26.80 -16.27
#